data_dc29109592808b42ed8fd37591aa603d
#
_entry.id   dc29109592808b42ed8fd37591aa603d
#
_cell.length_a   1.000
_cell.length_b   1.000
_cell.length_c   1.000
_cell.angle_alpha   90.00
_cell.angle_beta   90.00
_cell.angle_gamma   90.00
#
_symmetry.space_group_name_H-M   'P 1'
#
loop_
_entity.id
_entity.type
_entity.pdbx_description
1 polymer ?
#
loop_
_entity_poly.entity_id
_entity_poly.type
_entity_poly.pdbx_seq_one_letter_code
_entity_poly.pdbx_strand_id
1 'polypeptide(L)'
;MNQDEIQTFLDSFKTKLARTIVAVDFGNVDKWDKNLGWKVGIQELARLVRHFSVGNKALRRFYYGADYGPHERSTTLTFWSQGILDRADMNRFEVVDKPVKYIHDASRSTGYDKKCDFDVEMAIDLVRLQADYDDIVLFSGDGDLVYALRYLRDAFGKSSYVFGARGHVGKEVVDATKEGVIQRLLYADDFKYRLDIGRKWRS
;
A
#
# COMPACT_ATOMS: atom_id res chain seq x y z
N MET A 1 1.85 4.90 -18.59
CA MET A 1 0.70 4.19 -19.23
C MET A 1 -0.34 5.23 -19.66
N ASN A 2 -1.00 5.04 -20.80
CA ASN A 2 -2.17 5.82 -21.16
C ASN A 2 -3.45 5.26 -20.48
N GLN A 3 -4.59 5.98 -20.59
CA GLN A 3 -5.82 5.56 -19.88
C GLN A 3 -6.38 4.23 -20.37
N ASP A 4 -6.26 3.94 -21.68
CA ASP A 4 -6.76 2.68 -22.26
C ASP A 4 -5.92 1.48 -21.83
N GLU A 5 -4.59 1.64 -21.76
CA GLU A 5 -3.68 0.62 -21.21
C GLU A 5 -3.98 0.33 -19.72
N ILE A 6 -4.28 1.38 -18.94
CA ILE A 6 -4.68 1.23 -17.54
C ILE A 6 -5.99 0.48 -17.43
N GLN A 7 -6.98 0.85 -18.23
CA GLN A 7 -8.29 0.18 -18.22
C GLN A 7 -8.16 -1.29 -18.62
N THR A 8 -7.41 -1.58 -19.68
CA THR A 8 -7.12 -2.96 -20.12
C THR A 8 -6.44 -3.76 -19.02
N PHE A 9 -5.44 -3.18 -18.33
CA PHE A 9 -4.79 -3.81 -17.19
C PHE A 9 -5.78 -4.13 -16.06
N LEU A 10 -6.61 -3.17 -15.66
CA LEU A 10 -7.61 -3.34 -14.60
C LEU A 10 -8.66 -4.41 -14.98
N ASP A 11 -9.07 -4.45 -16.23
CA ASP A 11 -10.05 -5.43 -16.71
C ASP A 11 -9.47 -6.83 -16.78
N SER A 12 -8.16 -6.98 -16.93
CA SER A 12 -7.50 -8.29 -16.88
C SER A 12 -7.67 -9.00 -15.54
N PHE A 13 -7.83 -8.27 -14.45
CA PHE A 13 -8.13 -8.84 -13.12
C PHE A 13 -9.59 -9.26 -12.99
N LYS A 14 -10.52 -8.59 -13.66
CA LYS A 14 -11.95 -8.95 -13.63
C LYS A 14 -12.24 -10.27 -14.35
N THR A 15 -11.50 -10.56 -15.41
CA THR A 15 -11.68 -11.79 -16.20
C THR A 15 -10.99 -12.99 -15.58
N LYS A 16 -9.99 -12.79 -14.74
CA LYS A 16 -9.40 -13.83 -13.93
C LYS A 16 -10.30 -14.05 -12.72
N LEU A 17 -10.74 -15.25 -12.45
CA LEU A 17 -11.29 -15.65 -11.15
C LEU A 17 -10.16 -15.69 -10.09
N ALA A 18 -9.17 -14.82 -10.24
CA ALA A 18 -8.00 -14.78 -9.43
C ALA A 18 -8.35 -14.28 -8.02
N ARG A 19 -7.95 -15.06 -7.05
CA ARG A 19 -7.97 -14.65 -5.65
C ARG A 19 -6.81 -13.69 -5.45
N THR A 20 -7.10 -12.49 -4.98
CA THR A 20 -6.09 -11.43 -4.85
C THR A 20 -6.02 -10.93 -3.42
N ILE A 21 -4.80 -10.81 -2.87
CA ILE A 21 -4.54 -10.02 -1.67
C ILE A 21 -4.06 -8.62 -2.10
N VAL A 22 -4.67 -7.60 -1.52
CA VAL A 22 -4.18 -6.22 -1.63
C VAL A 22 -3.57 -5.82 -0.31
N ALA A 23 -2.30 -5.46 -0.32
CA ALA A 23 -1.56 -4.98 0.84
C ALA A 23 -1.15 -3.52 0.62
N VAL A 24 -1.58 -2.64 1.52
CA VAL A 24 -1.31 -1.21 1.47
C VAL A 24 -0.42 -0.83 2.66
N ASP A 25 0.83 -0.52 2.40
CA ASP A 25 1.69 0.18 3.35
C ASP A 25 1.35 1.68 3.28
N PHE A 26 0.42 2.10 4.13
CA PHE A 26 -0.03 3.49 4.08
C PHE A 26 1.03 4.47 4.57
N GLY A 27 1.97 4.04 5.41
CA GLY A 27 3.11 4.84 5.81
C GLY A 27 4.05 5.18 4.65
N ASN A 28 4.19 4.27 3.68
CA ASN A 28 4.93 4.50 2.45
C ASN A 28 4.08 5.34 1.46
N VAL A 29 2.81 4.96 1.25
CA VAL A 29 1.89 5.65 0.33
C VAL A 29 1.69 7.13 0.67
N ASP A 30 1.55 7.48 1.95
CA ASP A 30 1.35 8.87 2.40
C ASP A 30 2.57 9.77 2.08
N LYS A 31 3.76 9.19 2.01
CA LYS A 31 4.99 9.91 1.66
C LYS A 31 5.14 10.17 0.16
N TRP A 32 4.34 9.54 -0.69
CA TRP A 32 4.42 9.73 -2.14
C TRP A 32 4.06 11.15 -2.59
N ASP A 33 3.31 11.90 -1.77
CA ASP A 33 2.92 13.28 -2.08
C ASP A 33 4.11 14.18 -2.43
N LYS A 34 5.27 13.95 -1.81
CA LYS A 34 6.52 14.68 -2.08
C LYS A 34 7.01 14.52 -3.51
N ASN A 35 6.80 13.36 -4.11
CA ASN A 35 7.20 13.05 -5.48
C ASN A 35 6.07 13.32 -6.48
N LEU A 36 4.83 13.00 -6.09
CA LEU A 36 3.65 13.15 -6.94
C LEU A 36 3.18 14.59 -7.09
N GLY A 37 3.42 15.46 -6.07
CA GLY A 37 2.85 16.81 -6.00
C GLY A 37 1.35 16.83 -5.71
N TRP A 38 0.77 15.69 -5.29
CA TRP A 38 -0.65 15.53 -4.90
C TRP A 38 -0.78 14.35 -3.93
N LYS A 39 -1.88 14.29 -3.18
CA LYS A 39 -2.09 13.24 -2.16
C LYS A 39 -2.97 12.10 -2.66
N VAL A 40 -2.57 10.88 -2.30
CA VAL A 40 -3.41 9.69 -2.47
C VAL A 40 -4.52 9.70 -1.43
N GLY A 41 -5.79 9.67 -1.88
CA GLY A 41 -6.94 9.55 -0.99
C GLY A 41 -7.25 8.10 -0.64
N ILE A 42 -7.67 7.85 0.60
CA ILE A 42 -8.03 6.49 1.04
C ILE A 42 -9.28 5.99 0.30
N GLN A 43 -10.27 6.85 0.05
CA GLN A 43 -11.44 6.47 -0.74
C GLN A 43 -11.09 6.17 -2.20
N GLU A 44 -10.22 6.99 -2.79
CA GLU A 44 -9.73 6.84 -4.16
C GLU A 44 -8.94 5.54 -4.30
N LEU A 45 -8.06 5.27 -3.34
CA LEU A 45 -7.32 4.01 -3.22
C LEU A 45 -8.28 2.82 -3.11
N ALA A 46 -9.28 2.89 -2.22
CA ALA A 46 -10.27 1.84 -2.05
C ALA A 46 -11.10 1.59 -3.32
N ARG A 47 -11.39 2.63 -4.11
CA ARG A 47 -12.07 2.47 -5.42
C ARG A 47 -11.17 1.76 -6.42
N LEU A 48 -9.88 2.07 -6.46
CA LEU A 48 -8.92 1.37 -7.31
C LEU A 48 -8.78 -0.09 -6.87
N VAL A 49 -8.62 -0.34 -5.57
CA VAL A 49 -8.48 -1.68 -4.99
C VAL A 49 -9.67 -2.60 -5.34
N ARG A 50 -10.88 -2.05 -5.48
CA ARG A 50 -12.05 -2.82 -5.89
C ARG A 50 -11.92 -3.48 -7.26
N HIS A 51 -11.10 -2.94 -8.15
CA HIS A 51 -10.83 -3.58 -9.44
C HIS A 51 -10.07 -4.91 -9.31
N PHE A 52 -9.28 -5.08 -8.26
CA PHE A 52 -8.50 -6.30 -7.99
C PHE A 52 -9.25 -7.33 -7.15
N SER A 53 -10.42 -6.97 -6.64
CA SER A 53 -11.13 -7.73 -5.62
C SER A 53 -12.59 -8.03 -5.99
N VAL A 54 -12.92 -8.04 -7.28
CA VAL A 54 -14.29 -8.32 -7.76
C VAL A 54 -14.58 -9.82 -7.62
N GLY A 55 -15.65 -10.15 -6.87
CA GLY A 55 -16.19 -11.51 -6.78
C GLY A 55 -15.59 -12.40 -5.71
N ASN A 56 -14.60 -11.93 -4.93
CA ASN A 56 -13.92 -12.73 -3.90
C ASN A 56 -14.04 -12.12 -2.50
N LYS A 57 -13.81 -12.95 -1.47
CA LYS A 57 -13.41 -12.49 -0.14
C LYS A 57 -12.09 -11.74 -0.31
N ALA A 58 -12.20 -10.48 -0.65
CA ALA A 58 -11.04 -9.67 -0.96
C ALA A 58 -10.24 -9.48 0.31
N LEU A 59 -9.06 -10.03 0.34
CA LEU A 59 -8.09 -9.73 1.37
C LEU A 59 -7.54 -8.33 1.09
N ARG A 60 -8.00 -7.34 1.87
CA ARG A 60 -7.61 -5.93 1.74
C ARG A 60 -6.96 -5.50 3.03
N ARG A 61 -5.64 -5.63 3.10
CA ARG A 61 -4.85 -5.27 4.26
C ARG A 61 -4.39 -3.82 4.16
N PHE A 62 -4.52 -3.09 5.26
CA PHE A 62 -4.11 -1.69 5.38
C PHE A 62 -3.22 -1.54 6.60
N TYR A 63 -1.93 -1.32 6.38
CA TYR A 63 -0.93 -1.21 7.44
C TYR A 63 -0.69 0.26 7.76
N TYR A 64 -0.89 0.62 9.02
CA TYR A 64 -0.82 2.01 9.44
C TYR A 64 -0.26 2.19 10.85
N GLY A 65 0.72 3.09 10.98
CA GLY A 65 1.25 3.51 12.28
C GLY A 65 0.26 4.38 13.04
N ALA A 66 -0.31 3.85 14.13
CA ALA A 66 -1.25 4.56 14.98
C ALA A 66 -0.52 5.59 15.86
N ASP A 67 -0.83 6.86 15.65
CA ASP A 67 -0.15 7.97 16.32
C ASP A 67 -0.92 8.43 17.56
N TYR A 68 -0.32 8.22 18.73
CA TYR A 68 -0.84 8.64 20.04
C TYR A 68 -0.17 9.92 20.57
N GLY A 69 0.67 10.57 19.74
CA GLY A 69 1.47 11.72 20.16
C GLY A 69 2.75 11.33 20.91
N PRO A 70 3.64 12.32 21.18
CA PRO A 70 4.97 12.07 21.73
C PRO A 70 4.99 11.75 23.23
N HIS A 71 3.87 11.83 23.93
CA HIS A 71 3.82 11.57 25.36
C HIS A 71 3.72 10.07 25.64
N GLU A 72 4.69 9.51 26.34
CA GLU A 72 4.82 8.06 26.62
C GLU A 72 3.59 7.39 27.24
N ARG A 73 2.68 8.15 27.84
CA ARG A 73 1.46 7.64 28.48
C ARG A 73 0.18 8.00 27.74
N SER A 74 0.27 8.54 26.54
CA SER A 74 -0.93 8.85 25.78
C SER A 74 -1.59 7.54 25.27
N THR A 75 -2.86 7.37 25.62
CA THR A 75 -3.71 6.27 25.14
C THR A 75 -4.73 6.72 24.11
N THR A 76 -4.74 8.02 23.80
CA THR A 76 -5.69 8.62 22.86
C THR A 76 -5.00 8.88 21.52
N LEU A 77 -5.58 8.37 20.45
CA LEU A 77 -5.12 8.64 19.10
C LEU A 77 -5.18 10.14 18.78
N THR A 78 -4.21 10.63 18.02
CA THR A 78 -4.33 11.96 17.43
C THR A 78 -5.54 12.02 16.50
N PHE A 79 -6.17 13.19 16.40
CA PHE A 79 -7.33 13.40 15.51
C PHE A 79 -7.07 12.95 14.07
N TRP A 80 -5.85 13.20 13.57
CA TRP A 80 -5.45 12.78 12.24
C TRP A 80 -5.39 11.26 12.11
N SER A 81 -4.76 10.59 13.08
CA SER A 81 -4.61 9.14 13.08
C SER A 81 -5.96 8.43 13.18
N GLN A 82 -6.84 8.90 14.06
CA GLN A 82 -8.21 8.41 14.16
C GLN A 82 -8.94 8.53 12.81
N GLY A 83 -8.85 9.69 12.18
CA GLY A 83 -9.50 9.90 10.88
C GLY A 83 -8.94 9.03 9.73
N ILE A 84 -7.68 8.58 9.80
CA ILE A 84 -7.12 7.60 8.84
C ILE A 84 -7.74 6.22 9.08
N LEU A 85 -7.73 5.75 10.33
CA LEU A 85 -8.26 4.45 10.72
C LEU A 85 -9.75 4.33 10.39
N ASP A 86 -10.54 5.33 10.76
CA ASP A 86 -11.97 5.39 10.47
C ASP A 86 -12.24 5.30 8.95
N ARG A 87 -11.49 6.04 8.15
CA ARG A 87 -11.65 5.99 6.69
C ARG A 87 -11.23 4.66 6.09
N ALA A 88 -10.19 4.01 6.64
CA ALA A 88 -9.77 2.69 6.18
C ALA A 88 -10.87 1.65 6.48
N ASP A 89 -11.41 1.64 7.71
CA ASP A 89 -12.49 0.75 8.13
C ASP A 89 -13.78 0.98 7.31
N MET A 90 -14.24 2.23 7.17
CA MET A 90 -15.41 2.59 6.35
C MET A 90 -15.27 2.14 4.89
N ASN A 91 -14.05 2.01 4.38
CA ASN A 91 -13.75 1.50 3.04
C ASN A 91 -13.47 0.00 3.00
N ARG A 92 -13.75 -0.72 4.08
CA ARG A 92 -13.64 -2.18 4.20
C ARG A 92 -12.22 -2.71 4.03
N PHE A 93 -11.24 -1.98 4.51
CA PHE A 93 -9.91 -2.52 4.72
C PHE A 93 -9.85 -3.25 6.06
N GLU A 94 -9.17 -4.35 6.10
CA GLU A 94 -8.73 -4.97 7.34
C GLU A 94 -7.47 -4.24 7.81
N VAL A 95 -7.63 -3.45 8.87
CA VAL A 95 -6.55 -2.61 9.38
C VAL A 95 -5.62 -3.43 10.26
N VAL A 96 -4.32 -3.30 10.01
CA VAL A 96 -3.23 -3.79 10.86
C VAL A 96 -2.48 -2.56 11.35
N ASP A 97 -2.60 -2.26 12.63
CA ASP A 97 -1.96 -1.08 13.21
C ASP A 97 -1.03 -1.44 14.37
N LYS A 98 -0.08 -0.55 14.61
CA LYS A 98 0.77 -0.55 15.80
C LYS A 98 1.18 0.88 16.14
N PRO A 99 1.53 1.17 17.40
CA PRO A 99 1.92 2.53 17.80
C PRO A 99 3.16 3.03 17.05
N VAL A 100 3.10 4.29 16.61
CA VAL A 100 4.27 5.03 16.10
C VAL A 100 5.28 5.23 17.23
N LYS A 101 6.55 4.96 16.96
CA LYS A 101 7.65 5.27 17.86
C LYS A 101 8.13 6.70 17.62
N TYR A 102 8.25 7.47 18.69
CA TYR A 102 8.86 8.80 18.68
C TYR A 102 10.33 8.66 19.10
N ILE A 103 11.23 8.96 18.17
CA ILE A 103 12.67 8.93 18.42
C ILE A 103 13.13 10.37 18.56
N HIS A 104 13.80 10.70 19.68
CA HIS A 104 14.32 12.05 19.88
C HIS A 104 15.32 12.41 18.78
N ASP A 105 15.08 13.54 18.11
CA ASP A 105 15.94 14.07 17.04
C ASP A 105 15.99 15.61 17.15
N ALA A 106 17.07 16.12 17.72
CA ALA A 106 17.27 17.54 17.92
C ALA A 106 17.37 18.35 16.61
N SER A 107 17.59 17.70 15.46
CA SER A 107 17.61 18.35 14.15
C SER A 107 16.20 18.67 13.60
N ARG A 108 15.18 18.05 14.15
CA ARG A 108 13.78 18.26 13.74
C ARG A 108 13.17 19.42 14.53
N SER A 109 12.38 20.23 13.86
CA SER A 109 11.63 21.33 14.52
C SER A 109 10.67 20.85 15.60
N THR A 110 10.20 19.61 15.51
CA THR A 110 9.35 18.96 16.50
C THR A 110 10.11 18.30 17.65
N GLY A 111 11.45 18.22 17.56
CA GLY A 111 12.32 17.49 18.49
C GLY A 111 12.25 15.96 18.37
N TYR A 112 11.46 15.43 17.43
CA TYR A 112 11.26 13.99 17.25
C TYR A 112 11.20 13.59 15.78
N ASP A 113 11.71 12.40 15.49
CA ASP A 113 11.40 11.66 14.27
C ASP A 113 10.36 10.56 14.56
N LYS A 114 9.45 10.32 13.64
CA LYS A 114 8.41 9.30 13.78
C LYS A 114 8.82 8.08 12.97
N LYS A 115 8.90 6.93 13.62
CA LYS A 115 9.21 5.66 12.98
C LYS A 115 8.10 4.64 13.22
N CYS A 116 7.63 4.05 12.13
CA CYS A 116 6.79 2.87 12.12
C CYS A 116 6.97 2.20 10.75
N ASP A 117 7.46 0.98 10.76
CA ASP A 117 7.60 0.14 9.57
C ASP A 117 6.77 -1.15 9.77
N PHE A 118 6.31 -1.75 8.70
CA PHE A 118 5.45 -2.95 8.74
C PHE A 118 6.02 -4.11 7.93
N ASP A 119 7.30 -4.07 7.55
CA ASP A 119 7.90 -5.05 6.63
C ASP A 119 7.76 -6.48 7.15
N VAL A 120 7.97 -6.67 8.46
CA VAL A 120 7.84 -7.98 9.10
C VAL A 120 6.39 -8.44 9.15
N GLU A 121 5.47 -7.58 9.60
CA GLU A 121 4.04 -7.90 9.69
C GLU A 121 3.46 -8.19 8.32
N MET A 122 3.82 -7.39 7.31
CA MET A 122 3.38 -7.58 5.92
C MET A 122 3.92 -8.89 5.34
N ALA A 123 5.22 -9.18 5.53
CA ALA A 123 5.81 -10.43 5.07
C ALA A 123 5.16 -11.66 5.71
N ILE A 124 4.93 -11.61 7.02
CA ILE A 124 4.27 -12.70 7.77
C ILE A 124 2.82 -12.88 7.29
N ASP A 125 2.06 -11.81 7.12
CA ASP A 125 0.68 -11.87 6.66
C ASP A 125 0.58 -12.44 5.24
N LEU A 126 1.45 -12.00 4.33
CA LEU A 126 1.51 -12.54 2.98
C LEU A 126 1.79 -14.05 2.98
N VAL A 127 2.76 -14.50 3.78
CA VAL A 127 3.09 -15.93 3.87
C VAL A 127 1.97 -16.73 4.57
N ARG A 128 1.41 -16.22 5.65
CA ARG A 128 0.37 -16.88 6.43
C ARG A 128 -0.93 -17.09 5.62
N LEU A 129 -1.26 -16.11 4.78
CA LEU A 129 -2.49 -16.12 3.99
C LEU A 129 -2.31 -16.69 2.58
N GLN A 130 -1.14 -17.25 2.27
CA GLN A 130 -0.79 -17.69 0.92
C GLN A 130 -1.77 -18.71 0.30
N ALA A 131 -2.49 -19.48 1.12
CA ALA A 131 -3.51 -20.42 0.64
C ALA A 131 -4.80 -19.74 0.14
N ASP A 132 -5.02 -18.47 0.51
CA ASP A 132 -6.25 -17.73 0.24
C ASP A 132 -6.18 -16.83 -0.99
N TYR A 133 -5.01 -16.66 -1.61
CA TYR A 133 -4.83 -15.82 -2.79
C TYR A 133 -3.86 -16.45 -3.81
N ASP A 134 -3.90 -15.94 -5.03
CA ASP A 134 -3.00 -16.31 -6.13
C ASP A 134 -2.17 -15.10 -6.60
N ASP A 135 -2.76 -13.90 -6.55
CA ASP A 135 -2.11 -12.65 -6.93
C ASP A 135 -1.94 -11.73 -5.71
N ILE A 136 -0.81 -11.01 -5.70
CA ILE A 136 -0.48 -9.98 -4.70
C ILE A 136 -0.49 -8.63 -5.41
N VAL A 137 -1.27 -7.67 -4.88
CA VAL A 137 -1.20 -6.26 -5.27
C VAL A 137 -0.68 -5.47 -4.08
N LEU A 138 0.56 -5.03 -4.16
CA LEU A 138 1.26 -4.31 -3.10
C LEU A 138 1.31 -2.81 -3.42
N PHE A 139 0.85 -1.98 -2.50
CA PHE A 139 1.04 -0.53 -2.53
C PHE A 139 2.17 -0.16 -1.56
N SER A 140 3.40 -0.24 -2.04
CA SER A 140 4.63 0.17 -1.37
C SER A 140 5.77 0.28 -2.37
N GLY A 141 6.60 1.31 -2.25
CA GLY A 141 7.85 1.42 -3.02
C GLY A 141 9.05 0.82 -2.31
N ASP A 142 8.86 0.20 -1.14
CA ASP A 142 9.93 -0.33 -0.31
C ASP A 142 10.53 -1.63 -0.88
N GLY A 143 11.85 -1.71 -0.88
CA GLY A 143 12.59 -2.89 -1.34
C GLY A 143 12.63 -4.04 -0.33
N ASP A 144 12.36 -3.78 0.94
CA ASP A 144 12.52 -4.78 2.02
C ASP A 144 11.54 -5.96 1.87
N LEU A 145 10.40 -5.75 1.20
CA LEU A 145 9.43 -6.81 0.89
C LEU A 145 9.80 -7.71 -0.29
N VAL A 146 10.80 -7.34 -1.09
CA VAL A 146 11.18 -8.10 -2.31
C VAL A 146 11.56 -9.55 -1.96
N TYR A 147 12.23 -9.76 -0.84
CA TYR A 147 12.58 -11.12 -0.41
C TYR A 147 11.33 -12.00 -0.16
N ALA A 148 10.31 -11.45 0.51
CA ALA A 148 9.05 -12.16 0.74
C ALA A 148 8.30 -12.43 -0.57
N LEU A 149 8.27 -11.48 -1.51
CA LEU A 149 7.66 -11.67 -2.82
C LEU A 149 8.37 -12.76 -3.64
N ARG A 150 9.71 -12.79 -3.60
CA ARG A 150 10.51 -13.85 -4.24
C ARG A 150 10.18 -15.23 -3.65
N TYR A 151 10.17 -15.34 -2.33
CA TYR A 151 9.81 -16.58 -1.65
C TYR A 151 8.40 -17.07 -2.04
N LEU A 152 7.41 -16.17 -2.06
CA LEU A 152 6.03 -16.50 -2.43
C LEU A 152 5.90 -16.95 -3.89
N ARG A 153 6.66 -16.34 -4.80
CA ARG A 153 6.74 -16.79 -6.19
C ARG A 153 7.36 -18.18 -6.28
N ASP A 154 8.53 -18.38 -5.67
CA ASP A 154 9.34 -19.58 -5.86
C ASP A 154 8.74 -20.80 -5.15
N ALA A 155 8.19 -20.62 -3.95
CA ALA A 155 7.62 -21.70 -3.15
C ALA A 155 6.14 -21.98 -3.44
N PHE A 156 5.37 -20.96 -3.86
CA PHE A 156 3.90 -21.06 -3.98
C PHE A 156 3.34 -20.59 -5.34
N GLY A 157 4.20 -20.19 -6.27
CA GLY A 157 3.79 -19.76 -7.61
C GLY A 157 2.96 -18.47 -7.64
N LYS A 158 3.10 -17.58 -6.63
CA LYS A 158 2.31 -16.35 -6.54
C LYS A 158 2.81 -15.30 -7.51
N SER A 159 1.88 -14.54 -8.09
CA SER A 159 2.17 -13.41 -8.96
C SER A 159 2.11 -12.11 -8.17
N SER A 160 3.05 -11.20 -8.38
CA SER A 160 3.14 -9.93 -7.64
C SER A 160 3.06 -8.73 -8.57
N TYR A 161 2.26 -7.74 -8.18
CA TYR A 161 2.09 -6.45 -8.84
C TYR A 161 2.35 -5.37 -7.79
N VAL A 162 3.24 -4.44 -8.08
CA VAL A 162 3.65 -3.41 -7.11
C VAL A 162 3.27 -2.03 -7.64
N PHE A 163 2.60 -1.23 -6.80
CA PHE A 163 2.38 0.19 -7.01
C PHE A 163 3.39 1.00 -6.20
N GLY A 164 4.06 1.94 -6.86
CA GLY A 164 4.95 2.91 -6.23
C GLY A 164 4.86 4.27 -6.90
N ALA A 165 5.41 5.32 -6.31
CA ALA A 165 5.54 6.63 -6.95
C ALA A 165 6.91 6.76 -7.62
N ARG A 166 6.99 7.43 -8.78
CA ARG A 166 8.27 7.71 -9.43
C ARG A 166 9.17 8.51 -8.48
N GLY A 167 10.44 8.11 -8.38
CA GLY A 167 11.39 8.71 -7.43
C GLY A 167 11.21 8.27 -5.96
N HIS A 168 10.26 7.37 -5.67
CA HIS A 168 10.04 6.79 -4.34
C HIS A 168 10.00 5.26 -4.36
N VAL A 169 10.48 4.64 -5.43
CA VAL A 169 10.59 3.18 -5.56
C VAL A 169 12.05 2.79 -5.35
N GLY A 170 12.28 1.83 -4.46
CA GLY A 170 13.60 1.27 -4.21
C GLY A 170 14.18 0.57 -5.45
N LYS A 171 15.51 0.57 -5.55
CA LYS A 171 16.22 -0.10 -6.64
C LYS A 171 15.89 -1.61 -6.67
N GLU A 172 15.75 -2.20 -5.51
CA GLU A 172 15.44 -3.63 -5.30
C GLU A 172 14.11 -4.01 -5.98
N VAL A 173 13.09 -3.15 -5.91
CA VAL A 173 11.79 -3.34 -6.58
C VAL A 173 11.94 -3.30 -8.10
N VAL A 174 12.74 -2.35 -8.60
CA VAL A 174 13.01 -2.22 -10.04
C VAL A 174 13.77 -3.45 -10.57
N ASP A 175 14.79 -3.90 -9.84
CA ASP A 175 15.59 -5.06 -10.24
C ASP A 175 14.77 -6.35 -10.13
N ALA A 176 13.96 -6.52 -9.09
CA ALA A 176 13.02 -7.64 -8.94
C ALA A 176 11.99 -7.72 -10.09
N THR A 177 11.61 -6.57 -10.66
CA THR A 177 10.73 -6.54 -11.84
C THR A 177 11.45 -7.06 -13.08
N LYS A 178 12.72 -6.70 -13.29
CA LYS A 178 13.53 -7.21 -14.41
C LYS A 178 13.79 -8.72 -14.28
N GLU A 179 13.93 -9.21 -13.04
CA GLU A 179 14.13 -10.62 -12.73
C GLU A 179 12.85 -11.46 -12.76
N GLY A 180 11.69 -10.85 -13.03
CA GLY A 180 10.39 -11.53 -13.07
C GLY A 180 9.87 -11.98 -11.71
N VAL A 181 10.40 -11.45 -10.60
CA VAL A 181 9.84 -11.62 -9.24
C VAL A 181 8.56 -10.81 -9.13
N ILE A 182 8.59 -9.59 -9.64
CA ILE A 182 7.45 -8.70 -9.74
C ILE A 182 6.99 -8.72 -11.20
N GLN A 183 5.76 -9.17 -11.45
CA GLN A 183 5.19 -9.26 -12.79
C GLN A 183 5.06 -7.89 -13.45
N ARG A 184 4.72 -6.89 -12.65
CA ARG A 184 4.60 -5.50 -13.13
C ARG A 184 4.78 -4.50 -12.01
N LEU A 185 5.62 -3.51 -12.25
CA LEU A 185 5.71 -2.29 -11.48
C LEU A 185 4.79 -1.23 -12.12
N LEU A 186 3.88 -0.69 -11.34
CA LEU A 186 2.88 0.31 -11.71
C LEU A 186 3.19 1.61 -10.98
N TYR A 187 3.14 2.73 -11.68
CA TYR A 187 3.43 4.02 -11.07
C TYR A 187 2.13 4.76 -10.75
N ALA A 188 1.98 5.17 -9.49
CA ALA A 188 0.84 5.97 -9.02
C ALA A 188 0.64 7.24 -9.86
N ASP A 189 1.73 7.79 -10.41
CA ASP A 189 1.73 8.93 -11.35
C ASP A 189 0.78 8.71 -12.53
N ASP A 190 0.80 7.50 -13.10
CA ASP A 190 -0.06 7.14 -14.25
C ASP A 190 -1.53 7.03 -13.83
N PHE A 191 -1.80 6.82 -12.54
CA PHE A 191 -3.14 6.66 -11.95
C PHE A 191 -3.67 7.92 -11.26
N LYS A 192 -3.05 9.09 -11.48
CA LYS A 192 -3.46 10.34 -10.83
C LYS A 192 -4.98 10.56 -10.89
N TYR A 193 -5.61 10.34 -12.04
CA TYR A 193 -7.04 10.52 -12.24
C TYR A 193 -7.92 9.59 -11.38
N ARG A 194 -7.34 8.56 -10.73
CA ARG A 194 -8.03 7.63 -9.83
C ARG A 194 -7.65 7.78 -8.37
N LEU A 195 -6.45 8.30 -8.07
CA LEU A 195 -5.86 8.29 -6.73
C LEU A 195 -5.79 9.67 -6.08
N ASP A 196 -5.85 10.77 -6.86
CA ASP A 196 -5.72 12.14 -6.32
C ASP A 196 -6.98 12.55 -5.54
N ILE A 197 -6.81 12.81 -4.23
CA ILE A 197 -7.87 13.29 -3.34
C ILE A 197 -8.41 14.69 -3.75
N GLY A 198 -7.56 15.51 -4.37
CA GLY A 198 -7.93 16.86 -4.81
C GLY A 198 -8.85 16.90 -6.02
N ARG A 199 -9.09 15.76 -6.66
CA ARG A 199 -9.94 15.70 -7.85
C ARG A 199 -11.41 15.79 -7.47
N LYS A 200 -12.04 16.91 -7.78
CA LYS A 200 -13.52 17.00 -7.77
C LYS A 200 -14.06 16.05 -8.83
N TRP A 201 -14.76 15.00 -8.40
CA TRP A 201 -15.50 14.15 -9.31
C TRP A 201 -16.54 15.03 -10.02
N ARG A 202 -16.40 15.21 -11.33
CA ARG A 202 -17.50 15.73 -12.13
C ARG A 202 -18.56 14.63 -12.16
N SER A 203 -19.66 14.90 -11.50
CA SER A 203 -20.91 14.12 -11.56
C SER A 203 -21.44 14.05 -12.97
#